data_14ffd0202ede6a845613c66f9d33f28a
#
_entry.id   14ffd0202ede6a845613c66f9d33f28a
#
_cell.length_a   1.000
_cell.length_b   1.000
_cell.length_c   1.000
_cell.angle_alpha   90.00
_cell.angle_beta   90.00
_cell.angle_gamma   90.00
#
_symmetry.space_group_name_H-M   'P 1'
#
loop_
_entity.id
_entity.type
_entity.pdbx_description
1 polymer ?
#
loop_
_entity_poly.entity_id
_entity_poly.type
_entity_poly.pdbx_seq_one_letter_code
_entity_poly.pdbx_strand_id
1 'polypeptide(L)'
;MSALVDQVAELHRAGVQVLLVSSGAVASGRSELKGKVGDRLDTVSQRQLFSAVGQAKLINKYYELFRDHGISCGQILTTKENFSTRRHYLNQKNCMEVMLSEGVIPIINENDTISVSELMFTDNDELSGLIATMMNAGMLILLSNIDGIYTGNPADPASKLIPLIDDDTDISEYIQTNRSSFGRGGMVTKHRIARKVAAEGIEVIIANGKRDNILPALVHINPETGRNEPDPHCPCTRFKADSRATSGVKKWIAHSEDFSKGSLILNEGAVAAVTGNRAASILPVGVTAIEGEFEEDDIVRICAPDGTQLGVGKVSTDSASARRQLGVKGARALVHYDYLWLEQESTAR
;
A
#
# COMPACT_ATOMS: atom_id res chain seq x y z
N MET A 1 -20.43 -2.39 10.33
CA MET A 1 -20.03 -1.04 9.88
C MET A 1 -20.32 -0.01 10.96
N SER A 2 -21.55 0.11 11.49
CA SER A 2 -21.87 1.06 12.58
C SER A 2 -20.87 0.97 13.73
N ALA A 3 -20.73 -0.18 14.37
CA ALA A 3 -19.82 -0.36 15.51
C ALA A 3 -18.36 0.06 15.22
N LEU A 4 -17.86 -0.09 13.99
CA LEU A 4 -16.53 0.40 13.63
C LEU A 4 -16.51 1.93 13.45
N VAL A 5 -17.58 2.51 12.91
CA VAL A 5 -17.71 3.98 12.81
C VAL A 5 -17.79 4.62 14.20
N ASP A 6 -18.50 4.00 15.15
CA ASP A 6 -18.57 4.46 16.53
C ASP A 6 -17.17 4.53 17.17
N GLN A 7 -16.36 3.47 16.98
CA GLN A 7 -14.98 3.42 17.46
C GLN A 7 -14.07 4.42 16.76
N VAL A 8 -14.20 4.60 15.44
CA VAL A 8 -13.47 5.63 14.70
C VAL A 8 -13.82 7.03 15.19
N ALA A 9 -15.11 7.28 15.46
CA ALA A 9 -15.56 8.56 16.00
C ALA A 9 -14.98 8.83 17.40
N GLU A 10 -14.82 7.80 18.22
CA GLU A 10 -14.15 7.89 19.53
C GLU A 10 -12.68 8.30 19.36
N LEU A 11 -11.93 7.61 18.51
CA LEU A 11 -10.54 7.93 18.20
C LEU A 11 -10.38 9.34 17.64
N HIS A 12 -11.26 9.73 16.71
CA HIS A 12 -11.26 11.07 16.13
C HIS A 12 -11.45 12.16 17.18
N ARG A 13 -12.40 11.98 18.13
CA ARG A 13 -12.61 12.91 19.25
C ARG A 13 -11.41 12.94 20.23
N ALA A 14 -10.67 11.85 20.31
CA ALA A 14 -9.41 11.79 21.07
C ALA A 14 -8.22 12.45 20.35
N GLY A 15 -8.45 13.08 19.18
CA GLY A 15 -7.41 13.77 18.39
C GLY A 15 -6.61 12.87 17.44
N VAL A 16 -7.00 11.62 17.26
CA VAL A 16 -6.35 10.73 16.30
C VAL A 16 -6.83 11.06 14.89
N GLN A 17 -5.90 11.31 13.98
CA GLN A 17 -6.20 11.47 12.55
C GLN A 17 -6.42 10.08 11.93
N VAL A 18 -7.61 9.86 11.37
CA VAL A 18 -8.02 8.57 10.82
C VAL A 18 -8.28 8.68 9.32
N LEU A 19 -7.69 7.76 8.55
CA LEU A 19 -8.03 7.51 7.15
C LEU A 19 -8.70 6.13 7.07
N LEU A 20 -9.83 6.04 6.36
CA LEU A 20 -10.53 4.76 6.17
C LEU A 20 -10.37 4.28 4.73
N VAL A 21 -9.72 3.14 4.55
CA VAL A 21 -9.74 2.42 3.27
C VAL A 21 -10.84 1.38 3.33
N SER A 22 -11.85 1.53 2.49
CA SER A 22 -13.08 0.73 2.55
C SER A 22 -13.27 -0.08 1.28
N SER A 23 -13.77 -1.29 1.43
CA SER A 23 -14.22 -2.14 0.33
C SER A 23 -15.76 -2.26 0.32
N GLY A 24 -16.28 -3.00 -0.66
CA GLY A 24 -17.70 -3.39 -0.67
C GLY A 24 -18.58 -2.60 -1.63
N ALA A 25 -18.04 -1.67 -2.43
CA ALA A 25 -18.80 -0.93 -3.44
C ALA A 25 -19.44 -1.90 -4.46
N VAL A 26 -18.65 -2.76 -5.09
CA VAL A 26 -19.14 -3.77 -6.06
C VAL A 26 -20.20 -4.69 -5.44
N ALA A 27 -19.99 -5.15 -4.21
CA ALA A 27 -20.95 -6.00 -3.50
C ALA A 27 -22.26 -5.25 -3.19
N SER A 28 -22.18 -3.99 -2.78
CA SER A 28 -23.33 -3.12 -2.52
C SER A 28 -24.14 -2.88 -3.79
N GLY A 29 -23.49 -2.59 -4.91
CA GLY A 29 -24.16 -2.39 -6.19
C GLY A 29 -24.78 -3.69 -6.76
N ARG A 30 -24.08 -4.82 -6.61
CA ARG A 30 -24.66 -6.13 -6.97
C ARG A 30 -25.92 -6.43 -6.18
N SER A 31 -25.91 -6.13 -4.88
CA SER A 31 -27.11 -6.29 -4.04
C SER A 31 -28.26 -5.39 -4.48
N GLU A 32 -27.96 -4.11 -4.82
CA GLU A 32 -28.97 -3.13 -5.26
C GLU A 32 -29.60 -3.47 -6.60
N LEU A 33 -28.79 -4.00 -7.51
CA LEU A 33 -29.19 -4.34 -8.87
C LEU A 33 -29.60 -5.80 -9.04
N LYS A 34 -29.75 -6.54 -7.93
CA LYS A 34 -30.15 -7.95 -7.97
C LYS A 34 -31.50 -8.13 -8.72
N GLY A 35 -31.48 -8.97 -9.78
CA GLY A 35 -32.64 -9.21 -10.63
C GLY A 35 -32.95 -8.11 -11.64
N LYS A 36 -32.20 -6.99 -11.67
CA LYS A 36 -32.38 -5.89 -12.64
C LYS A 36 -31.36 -5.93 -13.79
N VAL A 37 -30.24 -6.62 -13.61
CA VAL A 37 -29.16 -6.75 -14.60
C VAL A 37 -29.18 -8.17 -15.14
N GLY A 38 -29.31 -8.30 -16.48
CA GLY A 38 -29.27 -9.59 -17.16
C GLY A 38 -27.82 -10.08 -17.37
N ASP A 39 -27.68 -11.38 -17.68
CA ASP A 39 -26.39 -12.07 -17.90
C ASP A 39 -25.66 -11.66 -19.21
N ARG A 40 -26.08 -10.57 -19.84
CA ARG A 40 -25.55 -10.11 -21.15
C ARG A 40 -24.25 -9.29 -21.02
N LEU A 41 -23.90 -8.83 -19.83
CA LEU A 41 -22.72 -8.02 -19.62
C LEU A 41 -21.49 -8.90 -19.34
N ASP A 42 -20.36 -8.55 -19.95
CA ASP A 42 -19.08 -9.14 -19.60
C ASP A 42 -18.67 -8.77 -18.16
N THR A 43 -17.65 -9.46 -17.64
CA THR A 43 -17.23 -9.34 -16.23
C THR A 43 -16.75 -7.91 -15.87
N VAL A 44 -16.10 -7.22 -16.83
CA VAL A 44 -15.59 -5.86 -16.62
C VAL A 44 -16.76 -4.87 -16.54
N SER A 45 -17.67 -4.92 -17.53
CA SER A 45 -18.85 -4.06 -17.58
C SER A 45 -19.76 -4.26 -16.36
N GLN A 46 -19.92 -5.52 -15.90
CA GLN A 46 -20.66 -5.82 -14.68
C GLN A 46 -20.00 -5.18 -13.45
N ARG A 47 -18.67 -5.30 -13.31
CA ARG A 47 -17.94 -4.71 -12.19
C ARG A 47 -18.05 -3.18 -12.19
N GLN A 48 -17.87 -2.55 -13.34
CA GLN A 48 -18.01 -1.10 -13.50
C GLN A 48 -19.41 -0.62 -13.09
N LEU A 49 -20.46 -1.28 -13.59
CA LEU A 49 -21.84 -0.96 -13.26
C LEU A 49 -22.11 -1.11 -11.75
N PHE A 50 -21.72 -2.25 -11.17
CA PHE A 50 -21.93 -2.52 -9.76
C PHE A 50 -21.13 -1.55 -8.88
N SER A 51 -19.91 -1.18 -9.28
CA SER A 51 -19.14 -0.20 -8.56
C SER A 51 -19.77 1.19 -8.62
N ALA A 52 -20.20 1.64 -9.80
CA ALA A 52 -20.83 2.94 -9.98
C ALA A 52 -22.06 3.13 -9.07
N VAL A 53 -22.95 2.14 -9.03
CA VAL A 53 -24.14 2.17 -8.16
C VAL A 53 -23.78 1.95 -6.70
N GLY A 54 -22.91 1.01 -6.44
CA GLY A 54 -22.57 0.63 -5.06
C GLY A 54 -21.71 1.64 -4.34
N GLN A 55 -20.90 2.41 -5.06
CA GLN A 55 -20.05 3.44 -4.48
C GLN A 55 -20.90 4.58 -3.89
N ALA A 56 -21.94 5.02 -4.59
CA ALA A 56 -22.88 6.01 -4.08
C ALA A 56 -23.55 5.53 -2.79
N LYS A 57 -23.98 4.27 -2.75
CA LYS A 57 -24.61 3.66 -1.56
C LYS A 57 -23.63 3.52 -0.39
N LEU A 58 -22.40 3.13 -0.65
CA LEU A 58 -21.36 2.95 0.35
C LEU A 58 -21.00 4.27 1.01
N ILE A 59 -20.73 5.31 0.22
CA ILE A 59 -20.37 6.63 0.79
C ILE A 59 -21.54 7.28 1.53
N ASN A 60 -22.78 7.15 1.02
CA ASN A 60 -23.95 7.65 1.73
C ASN A 60 -24.11 6.99 3.10
N LYS A 61 -23.83 5.66 3.19
CA LYS A 61 -23.88 4.94 4.46
C LYS A 61 -22.83 5.44 5.47
N TYR A 62 -21.62 5.73 5.03
CA TYR A 62 -20.60 6.36 5.89
C TYR A 62 -21.04 7.77 6.31
N TYR A 63 -21.54 8.57 5.36
CA TYR A 63 -22.02 9.91 5.64
C TYR A 63 -23.11 9.92 6.72
N GLU A 64 -24.14 9.05 6.62
CA GLU A 64 -25.17 8.91 7.62
C GLU A 64 -24.60 8.55 9.00
N LEU A 65 -23.73 7.54 9.06
CA LEU A 65 -23.16 7.06 10.32
C LEU A 65 -22.25 8.12 10.99
N PHE A 66 -21.42 8.81 10.25
CA PHE A 66 -20.56 9.86 10.81
C PHE A 66 -21.32 11.11 11.19
N ARG A 67 -22.36 11.46 10.43
CA ARG A 67 -23.25 12.58 10.75
C ARG A 67 -23.88 12.42 12.14
N ASP A 68 -24.28 11.20 12.52
CA ASP A 68 -24.85 10.93 13.85
C ASP A 68 -23.85 11.22 14.99
N HIS A 69 -22.56 11.24 14.68
CA HIS A 69 -21.49 11.67 15.59
C HIS A 69 -21.08 13.14 15.46
N GLY A 70 -21.68 13.90 14.54
CA GLY A 70 -21.29 15.27 14.22
C GLY A 70 -19.96 15.39 13.47
N ILE A 71 -19.49 14.31 12.82
CA ILE A 71 -18.23 14.24 12.12
C ILE A 71 -18.47 14.27 10.61
N SER A 72 -17.69 15.09 9.90
CA SER A 72 -17.69 15.11 8.44
C SER A 72 -16.77 14.05 7.86
N CYS A 73 -17.18 13.43 6.77
CA CYS A 73 -16.33 12.56 5.99
C CYS A 73 -16.40 12.92 4.51
N GLY A 74 -15.35 12.60 3.75
CA GLY A 74 -15.28 12.87 2.32
C GLY A 74 -14.72 11.69 1.55
N GLN A 75 -15.20 11.49 0.32
CA GLN A 75 -14.80 10.39 -0.53
C GLN A 75 -13.55 10.71 -1.33
N ILE A 76 -12.62 9.75 -1.39
CA ILE A 76 -11.49 9.75 -2.30
C ILE A 76 -11.52 8.46 -3.11
N LEU A 77 -11.65 8.58 -4.43
CA LEU A 77 -11.53 7.47 -5.35
C LEU A 77 -10.18 7.54 -6.06
N THR A 78 -9.46 6.43 -6.05
CA THR A 78 -8.12 6.36 -6.61
C THR A 78 -7.93 5.14 -7.51
N THR A 79 -6.97 5.22 -8.42
CA THR A 79 -6.50 4.12 -9.27
C THR A 79 -5.01 3.94 -9.06
N LYS A 80 -4.45 2.83 -9.51
CA LYS A 80 -2.99 2.64 -9.53
C LYS A 80 -2.28 3.80 -10.24
N GLU A 81 -2.85 4.30 -11.34
CA GLU A 81 -2.29 5.41 -12.11
C GLU A 81 -2.06 6.68 -11.26
N ASN A 82 -2.89 6.93 -10.24
CA ASN A 82 -2.70 8.06 -9.34
C ASN A 82 -1.40 7.98 -8.50
N PHE A 83 -0.81 6.80 -8.40
CA PHE A 83 0.48 6.59 -7.73
C PHE A 83 1.66 6.59 -8.71
N SER A 84 1.42 6.48 -10.00
CA SER A 84 2.46 6.34 -11.03
C SER A 84 3.24 7.62 -11.30
N THR A 85 2.62 8.80 -11.14
CA THR A 85 3.29 10.09 -11.36
C THR A 85 3.40 10.89 -10.06
N ARG A 86 4.56 11.55 -9.88
CA ARG A 86 4.82 12.40 -8.70
C ARG A 86 3.74 13.47 -8.51
N ARG A 87 3.26 14.06 -9.59
CA ARG A 87 2.23 15.11 -9.53
C ARG A 87 0.90 14.58 -9.00
N HIS A 88 0.40 13.47 -9.52
CA HIS A 88 -0.86 12.87 -9.06
C HIS A 88 -0.73 12.42 -7.61
N TYR A 89 0.37 11.77 -7.26
CA TYR A 89 0.69 11.37 -5.89
C TYR A 89 0.63 12.55 -4.92
N LEU A 90 1.30 13.67 -5.22
CA LEU A 90 1.31 14.86 -4.35
C LEU A 90 -0.04 15.55 -4.28
N ASN A 91 -0.80 15.62 -5.38
CA ASN A 91 -2.14 16.21 -5.37
C ASN A 91 -3.10 15.39 -4.50
N GLN A 92 -3.04 14.06 -4.59
CA GLN A 92 -3.87 13.18 -3.77
C GLN A 92 -3.47 13.27 -2.30
N LYS A 93 -2.18 13.27 -1.99
CA LYS A 93 -1.65 13.46 -0.65
C LYS A 93 -2.13 14.78 -0.05
N ASN A 94 -1.97 15.89 -0.76
CA ASN A 94 -2.39 17.21 -0.30
C ASN A 94 -3.90 17.27 -0.02
N CYS A 95 -4.72 16.65 -0.87
CA CYS A 95 -6.16 16.58 -0.64
C CYS A 95 -6.49 15.90 0.70
N MET A 96 -5.85 14.76 0.99
CA MET A 96 -6.05 14.06 2.26
C MET A 96 -5.49 14.85 3.46
N GLU A 97 -4.35 15.50 3.32
CA GLU A 97 -3.77 16.35 4.37
C GLU A 97 -4.70 17.51 4.72
N VAL A 98 -5.28 18.19 3.71
CA VAL A 98 -6.26 19.25 3.91
C VAL A 98 -7.52 18.72 4.60
N MET A 99 -8.06 17.58 4.17
CA MET A 99 -9.23 16.98 4.84
C MET A 99 -8.94 16.69 6.31
N LEU A 100 -7.79 16.08 6.62
CA LEU A 100 -7.40 15.76 8.01
C LEU A 100 -7.19 17.02 8.85
N SER A 101 -6.61 18.09 8.28
CA SER A 101 -6.41 19.37 9.00
C SER A 101 -7.74 20.07 9.34
N GLU A 102 -8.77 19.88 8.51
CA GLU A 102 -10.11 20.41 8.72
C GLU A 102 -11.03 19.47 9.52
N GLY A 103 -10.46 18.37 10.08
CA GLY A 103 -11.23 17.40 10.87
C GLY A 103 -12.21 16.55 10.04
N VAL A 104 -11.98 16.44 8.74
CA VAL A 104 -12.78 15.60 7.83
C VAL A 104 -12.10 14.24 7.68
N ILE A 105 -12.85 13.14 7.88
CA ILE A 105 -12.34 11.78 7.71
C ILE A 105 -12.35 11.37 6.24
N PRO A 106 -11.19 11.11 5.60
CA PRO A 106 -11.14 10.58 4.24
C PRO A 106 -11.62 9.13 4.19
N ILE A 107 -12.59 8.85 3.30
CA ILE A 107 -13.04 7.49 2.96
C ILE A 107 -12.49 7.15 1.58
N ILE A 108 -11.50 6.27 1.56
CA ILE A 108 -10.72 5.95 0.37
C ILE A 108 -11.20 4.61 -0.20
N ASN A 109 -11.38 4.53 -1.50
CA ASN A 109 -11.64 3.28 -2.21
C ASN A 109 -11.04 3.31 -3.62
N GLU A 110 -10.94 2.12 -4.24
CA GLU A 110 -10.59 2.03 -5.66
C GLU A 110 -11.68 2.63 -6.54
N ASN A 111 -11.26 3.31 -7.62
CA ASN A 111 -12.17 3.77 -8.66
C ASN A 111 -12.42 2.66 -9.69
N ASP A 112 -13.17 1.65 -9.29
CA ASP A 112 -13.52 0.49 -10.13
C ASP A 112 -14.28 0.85 -11.41
N THR A 113 -14.76 2.09 -11.56
CA THR A 113 -15.47 2.54 -12.77
C THR A 113 -14.52 2.78 -13.92
N ILE A 114 -13.27 3.15 -13.64
CA ILE A 114 -12.23 3.39 -14.63
C ILE A 114 -11.02 2.46 -14.47
N SER A 115 -10.86 1.81 -13.32
CA SER A 115 -9.85 0.76 -13.11
C SER A 115 -10.27 -0.51 -13.82
N VAL A 116 -9.59 -0.85 -14.91
CA VAL A 116 -9.83 -2.08 -15.68
C VAL A 116 -8.52 -2.83 -15.86
N SER A 117 -8.57 -4.15 -15.69
CA SER A 117 -7.44 -5.07 -15.93
C SER A 117 -6.15 -4.70 -15.18
N GLU A 118 -5.17 -4.15 -15.88
CA GLU A 118 -3.83 -3.87 -15.38
C GLU A 118 -3.76 -2.67 -14.40
N LEU A 119 -4.78 -1.82 -14.41
CA LEU A 119 -4.86 -0.64 -13.54
C LEU A 119 -5.55 -0.92 -12.20
N MET A 120 -5.92 -2.17 -11.94
CA MET A 120 -6.59 -2.55 -10.70
C MET A 120 -5.61 -2.87 -9.59
N PHE A 121 -5.97 -2.48 -8.36
CA PHE A 121 -5.31 -3.04 -7.20
C PHE A 121 -5.67 -4.53 -7.06
N THR A 122 -4.74 -5.29 -6.49
CA THR A 122 -5.01 -6.71 -6.20
C THR A 122 -6.16 -6.83 -5.21
N ASP A 123 -6.15 -5.94 -4.20
CA ASP A 123 -7.20 -5.78 -3.18
C ASP A 123 -7.02 -4.44 -2.43
N ASN A 124 -7.93 -4.15 -1.51
CA ASN A 124 -7.86 -2.93 -0.69
C ASN A 124 -6.76 -2.97 0.38
N ASP A 125 -6.14 -4.13 0.65
CA ASP A 125 -4.98 -4.20 1.53
C ASP A 125 -3.78 -3.52 0.85
N GLU A 126 -3.56 -3.78 -0.46
CA GLU A 126 -2.54 -3.10 -1.26
C GLU A 126 -2.77 -1.58 -1.26
N LEU A 127 -4.00 -1.15 -1.54
CA LEU A 127 -4.37 0.27 -1.50
C LEU A 127 -4.10 0.89 -0.12
N SER A 128 -4.46 0.18 0.97
CA SER A 128 -4.24 0.69 2.33
C SER A 128 -2.77 0.87 2.67
N GLY A 129 -1.91 -0.04 2.20
CA GLY A 129 -0.46 0.08 2.34
C GLY A 129 0.10 1.32 1.62
N LEU A 130 -0.31 1.52 0.36
CA LEU A 130 0.07 2.70 -0.43
C LEU A 130 -0.36 4.01 0.23
N ILE A 131 -1.58 4.08 0.74
CA ILE A 131 -2.11 5.26 1.45
C ILE A 131 -1.34 5.48 2.76
N ALA A 132 -1.11 4.44 3.56
CA ALA A 132 -0.35 4.54 4.80
C ALA A 132 1.05 5.12 4.56
N THR A 133 1.74 4.63 3.53
CA THR A 133 3.06 5.13 3.13
C THR A 133 3.00 6.56 2.60
N MET A 134 2.04 6.87 1.72
CA MET A 134 1.84 8.22 1.17
C MET A 134 1.64 9.26 2.26
N MET A 135 0.83 8.93 3.26
CA MET A 135 0.49 9.82 4.36
C MET A 135 1.49 9.77 5.51
N ASN A 136 2.51 8.91 5.41
CA ASN A 136 3.45 8.64 6.50
C ASN A 136 2.71 8.37 7.82
N ALA A 137 1.72 7.47 7.76
CA ALA A 137 0.91 7.13 8.91
C ALA A 137 1.77 6.57 10.06
N GLY A 138 1.38 6.82 11.29
CA GLY A 138 2.04 6.21 12.45
C GLY A 138 1.75 4.72 12.58
N MET A 139 0.58 4.30 12.03
CA MET A 139 0.12 2.90 12.12
C MET A 139 -0.82 2.57 10.97
N LEU A 140 -0.77 1.34 10.49
CA LEU A 140 -1.76 0.72 9.59
C LEU A 140 -2.46 -0.43 10.31
N ILE A 141 -3.79 -0.40 10.37
CA ILE A 141 -4.59 -1.50 10.92
C ILE A 141 -5.33 -2.20 9.77
N LEU A 142 -5.02 -3.47 9.54
CA LEU A 142 -5.68 -4.35 8.59
C LEU A 142 -6.73 -5.19 9.32
N LEU A 143 -7.99 -4.81 9.19
CA LEU A 143 -9.08 -5.55 9.80
C LEU A 143 -9.40 -6.83 8.99
N SER A 144 -9.51 -7.93 9.69
CA SER A 144 -9.81 -9.27 9.16
C SER A 144 -11.01 -9.87 9.88
N ASN A 145 -11.37 -11.09 9.52
CA ASN A 145 -12.38 -11.89 10.23
C ASN A 145 -11.77 -12.87 11.24
N ILE A 146 -10.44 -12.86 11.41
CA ILE A 146 -9.66 -13.60 12.39
C ILE A 146 -8.69 -12.66 13.09
N ASP A 147 -8.20 -13.06 14.27
CA ASP A 147 -7.46 -12.17 15.18
C ASP A 147 -6.08 -11.76 14.67
N GLY A 148 -5.53 -12.48 13.70
CA GLY A 148 -4.21 -12.20 13.12
C GLY A 148 -3.67 -13.40 12.38
N ILE A 149 -2.35 -13.55 12.37
CA ILE A 149 -1.65 -14.67 11.73
C ILE A 149 -1.46 -15.79 12.75
N TYR A 150 -1.77 -17.01 12.34
CA TYR A 150 -1.67 -18.22 13.15
C TYR A 150 -0.60 -19.16 12.62
N THR A 151 -0.04 -19.99 13.50
CA THR A 151 0.93 -21.04 13.15
C THR A 151 0.36 -22.17 12.30
N GLY A 152 -0.94 -22.14 12.00
CA GLY A 152 -1.66 -23.12 11.18
C GLY A 152 -3.10 -22.67 10.91
N ASN A 153 -4.01 -23.60 10.66
CA ASN A 153 -5.41 -23.27 10.45
C ASN A 153 -6.02 -22.69 11.74
N PRO A 154 -6.61 -21.49 11.74
CA PRO A 154 -7.23 -20.90 12.94
C PRO A 154 -8.35 -21.76 13.58
N ALA A 155 -8.96 -22.67 12.81
CA ALA A 155 -9.96 -23.62 13.31
C ALA A 155 -9.35 -24.81 14.07
N ASP A 156 -8.04 -25.01 13.97
CA ASP A 156 -7.33 -26.07 14.70
C ASP A 156 -6.95 -25.56 16.10
N PRO A 157 -7.38 -26.25 17.17
CA PRO A 157 -7.02 -25.89 18.56
C PRO A 157 -5.51 -25.89 18.83
N ALA A 158 -4.71 -26.61 18.04
CA ALA A 158 -3.25 -26.62 18.16
C ALA A 158 -2.60 -25.35 17.57
N SER A 159 -3.30 -24.62 16.70
CA SER A 159 -2.82 -23.39 16.10
C SER A 159 -2.77 -22.25 17.12
N LYS A 160 -1.66 -21.52 17.14
CA LYS A 160 -1.46 -20.38 18.04
C LYS A 160 -1.37 -19.08 17.24
N LEU A 161 -1.96 -18.02 17.78
CA LEU A 161 -1.79 -16.67 17.27
C LEU A 161 -0.31 -16.24 17.39
N ILE A 162 0.26 -15.67 16.35
CA ILE A 162 1.60 -15.07 16.35
C ILE A 162 1.42 -13.60 16.73
N PRO A 163 1.80 -13.18 17.95
CA PRO A 163 1.49 -11.83 18.41
C PRO A 163 2.40 -10.76 17.82
N LEU A 164 3.64 -11.11 17.50
CA LEU A 164 4.66 -10.17 17.00
C LEU A 164 5.44 -10.82 15.86
N ILE A 165 5.64 -10.05 14.81
CA ILE A 165 6.49 -10.38 13.66
C ILE A 165 7.48 -9.23 13.50
N ASP A 166 8.76 -9.56 13.52
CA ASP A 166 9.89 -8.69 13.24
C ASP A 166 10.64 -9.17 11.99
N ASP A 167 11.74 -8.50 11.66
CA ASP A 167 12.53 -8.81 10.46
C ASP A 167 13.10 -10.24 10.46
N ASP A 168 13.39 -10.80 11.64
CA ASP A 168 14.00 -12.14 11.80
C ASP A 168 12.95 -13.26 11.83
N THR A 169 11.66 -12.95 11.91
CA THR A 169 10.58 -13.94 12.04
C THR A 169 10.23 -14.53 10.69
N ASP A 170 10.63 -15.77 10.42
CA ASP A 170 10.18 -16.51 9.23
C ASP A 170 8.83 -17.20 9.49
N ILE A 171 7.83 -16.80 8.72
CA ILE A 171 6.48 -17.38 8.78
C ILE A 171 6.05 -18.01 7.45
N SER A 172 6.97 -18.22 6.53
CA SER A 172 6.71 -18.72 5.18
C SER A 172 5.96 -20.06 5.19
N GLU A 173 6.31 -20.96 6.12
CA GLU A 173 5.64 -22.25 6.28
C GLU A 173 4.17 -22.11 6.68
N TYR A 174 3.84 -21.15 7.54
CA TYR A 174 2.49 -20.95 8.06
C TYR A 174 1.54 -20.33 7.04
N ILE A 175 2.07 -19.52 6.14
CA ILE A 175 1.29 -18.83 5.11
C ILE A 175 0.93 -19.76 3.95
N GLN A 176 1.82 -20.70 3.58
CA GLN A 176 1.58 -21.64 2.49
C GLN A 176 0.44 -22.62 2.79
N THR A 177 0.29 -23.03 4.05
CA THR A 177 -0.74 -23.98 4.49
C THR A 177 -2.17 -23.39 4.40
N ASN A 178 -2.32 -22.06 4.41
CA ASN A 178 -3.61 -21.38 4.44
C ASN A 178 -4.14 -20.94 3.05
N ARG A 179 -3.47 -21.29 1.94
CA ARG A 179 -3.88 -20.89 0.58
C ARG A 179 -5.25 -21.40 0.13
N SER A 180 -5.78 -22.44 0.74
CA SER A 180 -6.97 -23.15 0.26
C SER A 180 -8.32 -22.64 0.79
N SER A 181 -8.35 -21.79 1.83
CA SER A 181 -9.59 -21.47 2.54
C SER A 181 -10.06 -20.02 2.47
N PHE A 182 -9.27 -19.09 1.93
CA PHE A 182 -9.60 -17.67 1.89
C PHE A 182 -9.52 -17.12 0.46
N GLY A 183 -10.61 -16.47 -0.03
CA GLY A 183 -10.72 -15.88 -1.35
C GLY A 183 -9.62 -14.88 -1.73
N ARG A 184 -9.73 -14.23 -2.91
CA ARG A 184 -8.80 -13.18 -3.38
C ARG A 184 -8.57 -12.14 -2.29
N GLY A 185 -7.33 -11.85 -1.93
CA GLY A 185 -6.98 -10.94 -0.85
C GLY A 185 -6.84 -11.61 0.52
N GLY A 186 -6.45 -12.86 0.58
CA GLY A 186 -6.29 -13.65 1.81
C GLY A 186 -5.13 -13.18 2.69
N MET A 187 -4.84 -13.97 3.74
CA MET A 187 -3.78 -13.67 4.73
C MET A 187 -2.40 -13.50 4.08
N VAL A 188 -2.14 -14.17 2.94
CA VAL A 188 -0.91 -14.01 2.14
C VAL A 188 -0.71 -12.55 1.69
N THR A 189 -1.77 -11.91 1.15
CA THR A 189 -1.69 -10.52 0.71
C THR A 189 -1.51 -9.59 1.91
N LYS A 190 -2.30 -9.78 2.98
CA LYS A 190 -2.16 -8.98 4.22
C LYS A 190 -0.74 -9.07 4.79
N HIS A 191 -0.16 -10.26 4.85
CA HIS A 191 1.20 -10.46 5.30
C HIS A 191 2.21 -9.71 4.42
N ARG A 192 2.12 -9.88 3.09
CA ARG A 192 3.03 -9.22 2.13
C ARG A 192 2.98 -7.70 2.29
N ILE A 193 1.78 -7.13 2.35
CA ILE A 193 1.59 -5.69 2.53
C ILE A 193 2.08 -5.24 3.90
N ALA A 194 1.77 -5.99 4.97
CA ALA A 194 2.21 -5.67 6.32
C ALA A 194 3.74 -5.64 6.43
N ARG A 195 4.44 -6.63 5.86
CA ARG A 195 5.91 -6.66 5.79
C ARG A 195 6.46 -5.43 5.05
N LYS A 196 5.92 -5.16 3.85
CA LYS A 196 6.36 -4.03 3.02
C LYS A 196 6.21 -2.69 3.76
N VAL A 197 5.07 -2.45 4.37
CA VAL A 197 4.78 -1.20 5.09
C VAL A 197 5.60 -1.09 6.38
N ALA A 198 5.81 -2.20 7.11
CA ALA A 198 6.64 -2.23 8.31
C ALA A 198 8.11 -1.91 8.00
N ALA A 199 8.66 -2.42 6.89
CA ALA A 199 10.00 -2.08 6.41
C ALA A 199 10.17 -0.59 6.08
N GLU A 200 9.07 0.14 5.87
CA GLU A 200 9.08 1.59 5.65
C GLU A 200 8.93 2.41 6.93
N GLY A 201 9.00 1.77 8.08
CA GLY A 201 8.95 2.43 9.38
C GLY A 201 7.54 2.73 9.87
N ILE A 202 6.52 2.03 9.39
CA ILE A 202 5.13 2.15 9.83
C ILE A 202 4.72 0.86 10.54
N GLU A 203 4.28 0.96 11.78
CA GLU A 203 3.76 -0.22 12.49
C GLU A 203 2.49 -0.75 11.80
N VAL A 204 2.39 -2.06 11.61
CA VAL A 204 1.19 -2.66 11.01
C VAL A 204 0.58 -3.67 11.98
N ILE A 205 -0.74 -3.61 12.12
CA ILE A 205 -1.49 -4.54 12.97
C ILE A 205 -2.54 -5.26 12.11
N ILE A 206 -2.58 -6.58 12.22
CA ILE A 206 -3.69 -7.40 11.69
C ILE A 206 -4.54 -7.84 12.86
N ALA A 207 -5.84 -7.51 12.83
CA ALA A 207 -6.77 -7.77 13.92
C ALA A 207 -8.17 -8.14 13.42
N ASN A 208 -8.99 -8.68 14.32
CA ASN A 208 -10.36 -9.10 14.01
C ASN A 208 -11.34 -7.93 14.15
N GLY A 209 -11.81 -7.41 13.02
CA GLY A 209 -12.78 -6.31 12.97
C GLY A 209 -14.18 -6.64 13.49
N LYS A 210 -14.44 -7.90 13.91
CA LYS A 210 -15.70 -8.31 14.53
C LYS A 210 -15.67 -8.25 16.06
N ARG A 211 -14.51 -8.02 16.65
CA ARG A 211 -14.39 -7.86 18.10
C ARG A 211 -14.93 -6.50 18.53
N ASP A 212 -15.61 -6.48 19.68
CA ASP A 212 -16.08 -5.25 20.27
C ASP A 212 -14.87 -4.39 20.72
N ASN A 213 -14.97 -3.09 20.52
CA ASN A 213 -13.99 -2.09 20.93
C ASN A 213 -12.55 -2.40 20.45
N ILE A 214 -12.42 -3.03 19.29
CA ILE A 214 -11.11 -3.44 18.76
C ILE A 214 -10.19 -2.25 18.47
N LEU A 215 -10.70 -1.16 17.88
CA LEU A 215 -9.88 -0.01 17.52
C LEU A 215 -9.36 0.75 18.75
N PRO A 216 -10.17 1.09 19.76
CA PRO A 216 -9.66 1.67 21.01
C PRO A 216 -8.67 0.77 21.76
N ALA A 217 -8.83 -0.56 21.70
CA ALA A 217 -7.88 -1.49 22.29
C ALA A 217 -6.52 -1.52 21.54
N LEU A 218 -6.50 -1.27 20.23
CA LEU A 218 -5.29 -1.25 19.42
C LEU A 218 -4.62 0.13 19.38
N VAL A 219 -5.39 1.22 19.54
CA VAL A 219 -4.91 2.61 19.44
C VAL A 219 -5.09 3.31 20.77
N HIS A 220 -4.16 3.07 21.68
CA HIS A 220 -4.10 3.77 22.94
C HIS A 220 -2.81 4.60 23.03
N ILE A 221 -2.95 5.90 22.77
CA ILE A 221 -1.80 6.81 22.82
C ILE A 221 -1.55 7.20 24.27
N ASN A 222 -0.40 6.78 24.81
CA ASN A 222 0.04 7.20 26.14
C ASN A 222 0.33 8.71 26.13
N PRO A 223 -0.36 9.53 26.94
CA PRO A 223 -0.20 10.98 26.93
C PRO A 223 1.16 11.45 27.41
N GLU A 224 1.90 10.65 28.17
CA GLU A 224 3.23 11.00 28.70
C GLU A 224 4.35 10.71 27.68
N THR A 225 4.26 9.57 27.00
CA THR A 225 5.28 9.11 26.05
C THR A 225 4.95 9.48 24.60
N GLY A 226 3.70 9.81 24.28
CA GLY A 226 3.20 10.02 22.93
C GLY A 226 3.22 8.73 22.07
N ARG A 227 3.46 7.58 22.67
CA ARG A 227 3.55 6.28 21.99
C ARG A 227 2.23 5.54 22.05
N ASN A 228 1.97 4.73 21.02
CA ASN A 228 0.87 3.80 21.07
C ASN A 228 1.23 2.60 21.97
N GLU A 229 0.42 2.39 22.99
CA GLU A 229 0.53 1.28 23.95
C GLU A 229 -0.78 0.46 23.90
N PRO A 230 -0.95 -0.44 22.90
CA PRO A 230 -2.17 -1.22 22.76
C PRO A 230 -2.36 -2.13 23.97
N ASP A 231 -3.64 -2.45 24.27
CA ASP A 231 -3.99 -3.39 25.33
C ASP A 231 -3.24 -4.73 25.10
N PRO A 232 -2.41 -5.17 26.05
CA PRO A 232 -1.63 -6.41 25.92
C PRO A 232 -2.52 -7.66 25.86
N HIS A 233 -3.80 -7.58 26.24
CA HIS A 233 -4.77 -8.67 26.14
C HIS A 233 -5.54 -8.65 24.82
N CYS A 234 -5.37 -7.63 23.97
CA CYS A 234 -6.02 -7.56 22.68
C CYS A 234 -5.35 -8.54 21.69
N PRO A 235 -6.05 -9.61 21.26
CA PRO A 235 -5.46 -10.56 20.33
C PRO A 235 -5.31 -9.95 18.93
N CYS A 236 -4.07 -9.81 18.51
CA CYS A 236 -3.70 -9.30 17.19
C CYS A 236 -2.32 -9.80 16.78
N THR A 237 -1.94 -9.61 15.52
CA THR A 237 -0.56 -9.77 15.06
C THR A 237 0.00 -8.39 14.74
N ARG A 238 1.12 -8.04 15.38
CA ARG A 238 1.85 -6.79 15.15
C ARG A 238 3.08 -7.04 14.30
N PHE A 239 3.30 -6.18 13.31
CA PHE A 239 4.53 -6.10 12.54
C PHE A 239 5.29 -4.87 13.02
N LYS A 240 6.48 -5.11 13.58
CA LYS A 240 7.30 -4.04 14.13
C LYS A 240 7.83 -3.16 13.01
N ALA A 241 7.67 -1.85 13.18
CA ALA A 241 8.24 -0.87 12.27
C ALA A 241 9.77 -0.93 12.25
N ASP A 242 10.40 -0.92 11.06
CA ASP A 242 11.84 -0.73 10.94
C ASP A 242 12.20 0.68 11.42
N SER A 243 13.23 0.78 12.25
CA SER A 243 13.71 2.06 12.79
C SER A 243 14.47 2.92 11.77
N ARG A 244 14.78 2.39 10.59
CA ARG A 244 15.51 3.08 9.52
C ARG A 244 14.56 3.97 8.73
N ALA A 245 14.60 5.29 8.99
CA ALA A 245 13.76 6.25 8.30
C ALA A 245 14.13 6.37 6.81
N THR A 246 13.18 6.10 5.93
CA THR A 246 13.30 6.30 4.49
C THR A 246 12.65 7.64 4.09
N SER A 247 13.27 8.41 3.17
CA SER A 247 12.69 9.68 2.69
C SER A 247 11.37 9.46 1.96
N GLY A 248 10.43 10.42 2.04
CA GLY A 248 9.12 10.32 1.38
C GLY A 248 9.21 10.17 -0.15
N VAL A 249 10.30 10.66 -0.78
CA VAL A 249 10.56 10.44 -2.21
C VAL A 249 10.92 9.00 -2.48
N LYS A 250 11.79 8.41 -1.67
CA LYS A 250 12.18 7.00 -1.80
C LYS A 250 11.01 6.05 -1.50
N LYS A 251 10.18 6.39 -0.52
CA LYS A 251 8.93 5.64 -0.27
C LYS A 251 8.01 5.63 -1.48
N TRP A 252 7.79 6.79 -2.13
CA TRP A 252 7.00 6.85 -3.35
C TRP A 252 7.60 5.99 -4.47
N ILE A 253 8.91 6.05 -4.68
CA ILE A 253 9.60 5.27 -5.72
C ILE A 253 9.48 3.77 -5.44
N ALA A 254 9.68 3.33 -4.20
CA ALA A 254 9.55 1.94 -3.79
C ALA A 254 8.16 1.33 -4.11
N HIS A 255 7.10 2.14 -3.98
CA HIS A 255 5.74 1.70 -4.31
C HIS A 255 5.37 1.86 -5.78
N SER A 256 6.25 2.43 -6.60
CA SER A 256 5.99 2.64 -8.02
C SER A 256 6.55 1.53 -8.92
N GLU A 257 7.03 0.42 -8.35
CA GLU A 257 7.61 -0.72 -9.07
C GLU A 257 6.65 -1.30 -10.12
N ASP A 258 5.39 -1.54 -9.72
CA ASP A 258 4.33 -2.07 -10.62
C ASP A 258 3.97 -1.10 -11.76
N PHE A 259 4.46 0.16 -11.73
CA PHE A 259 4.18 1.21 -12.72
C PHE A 259 5.37 1.53 -13.60
N SER A 260 6.44 0.72 -13.54
CA SER A 260 7.63 0.94 -14.34
C SER A 260 7.32 0.86 -15.83
N LYS A 261 7.73 1.90 -16.57
CA LYS A 261 7.51 2.02 -18.02
C LYS A 261 8.60 1.33 -18.85
N GLY A 262 9.71 0.96 -18.20
CA GLY A 262 10.84 0.31 -18.85
C GLY A 262 11.89 -0.15 -17.86
N SER A 263 13.06 -0.52 -18.38
CA SER A 263 14.18 -1.01 -17.58
C SER A 263 15.51 -0.40 -18.02
N LEU A 264 16.39 -0.12 -17.07
CA LEU A 264 17.81 0.19 -17.29
C LEU A 264 18.64 -1.02 -16.89
N ILE A 265 19.36 -1.63 -17.84
CA ILE A 265 20.26 -2.75 -17.58
C ILE A 265 21.65 -2.17 -17.27
N LEU A 266 22.16 -2.41 -16.08
CA LEU A 266 23.44 -1.89 -15.63
C LEU A 266 24.59 -2.80 -16.07
N ASN A 267 25.82 -2.26 -16.14
CA ASN A 267 27.02 -3.05 -16.19
C ASN A 267 27.48 -3.42 -14.75
N GLU A 268 28.39 -4.38 -14.61
CA GLU A 268 28.89 -4.85 -13.30
C GLU A 268 29.46 -3.71 -12.44
N GLY A 269 30.16 -2.75 -13.05
CA GLY A 269 30.74 -1.61 -12.35
C GLY A 269 29.66 -0.67 -11.76
N ALA A 270 28.57 -0.46 -12.50
CA ALA A 270 27.45 0.33 -12.01
C ALA A 270 26.67 -0.43 -10.93
N VAL A 271 26.47 -1.74 -11.09
CA VAL A 271 25.88 -2.59 -10.03
C VAL A 271 26.67 -2.44 -8.74
N ALA A 272 27.99 -2.67 -8.77
CA ALA A 272 28.85 -2.53 -7.59
C ALA A 272 28.80 -1.13 -6.97
N ALA A 273 28.68 -0.08 -7.81
CA ALA A 273 28.60 1.29 -7.33
C ALA A 273 27.28 1.59 -6.61
N VAL A 274 26.11 1.14 -7.15
CA VAL A 274 24.81 1.44 -6.57
C VAL A 274 24.46 0.57 -5.37
N THR A 275 24.94 -0.69 -5.34
CA THR A 275 24.76 -1.62 -4.20
C THR A 275 25.79 -1.43 -3.09
N GLY A 276 26.80 -0.58 -3.31
CA GLY A 276 27.84 -0.28 -2.32
C GLY A 276 27.36 0.68 -1.22
N ASN A 277 28.23 0.89 -0.21
CA ASN A 277 27.92 1.70 1.00
C ASN A 277 27.85 3.23 0.75
N ARG A 278 28.05 3.70 -0.48
CA ARG A 278 27.99 5.13 -0.83
C ARG A 278 26.83 5.39 -1.77
N ALA A 279 26.15 6.51 -1.55
CA ALA A 279 25.12 6.96 -2.47
C ALA A 279 25.70 7.18 -3.87
N ALA A 280 25.19 6.46 -4.86
CA ALA A 280 25.63 6.54 -6.25
C ALA A 280 24.44 6.72 -7.19
N SER A 281 24.60 7.62 -8.16
CA SER A 281 23.63 7.83 -9.24
C SER A 281 23.93 6.92 -10.41
N ILE A 282 22.91 6.58 -11.20
CA ILE A 282 23.07 5.78 -12.41
C ILE A 282 23.43 6.75 -13.55
N LEU A 283 24.66 6.63 -14.03
CA LEU A 283 25.18 7.41 -15.14
C LEU A 283 25.03 6.65 -16.47
N PRO A 284 24.89 7.34 -17.62
CA PRO A 284 24.78 6.69 -18.94
C PRO A 284 25.90 5.71 -19.26
N VAL A 285 27.12 5.96 -18.75
CA VAL A 285 28.28 5.05 -18.93
C VAL A 285 28.13 3.73 -18.18
N GLY A 286 27.26 3.69 -17.17
CA GLY A 286 26.97 2.50 -16.36
C GLY A 286 25.80 1.66 -16.89
N VAL A 287 25.11 2.12 -17.93
CA VAL A 287 23.94 1.45 -18.52
C VAL A 287 24.35 0.81 -19.86
N THR A 288 24.06 -0.49 -20.00
CA THR A 288 24.37 -1.29 -21.20
C THR A 288 23.21 -1.37 -22.17
N ALA A 289 21.97 -1.40 -21.65
CA ALA A 289 20.76 -1.47 -22.46
C ALA A 289 19.59 -0.74 -21.78
N ILE A 290 18.64 -0.30 -22.61
CA ILE A 290 17.39 0.34 -22.19
C ILE A 290 16.25 -0.38 -22.88
N GLU A 291 15.31 -0.91 -22.09
CA GLU A 291 14.10 -1.58 -22.56
C GLU A 291 12.85 -0.75 -22.24
N GLY A 292 11.84 -0.86 -23.10
CA GLY A 292 10.59 -0.10 -22.98
C GLY A 292 10.71 1.37 -23.42
N GLU A 293 9.58 2.07 -23.35
CA GLU A 293 9.47 3.49 -23.67
C GLU A 293 8.99 4.25 -22.45
N PHE A 294 9.72 5.31 -22.10
CA PHE A 294 9.43 6.15 -20.94
C PHE A 294 9.74 7.62 -21.23
N GLU A 295 9.08 8.49 -20.51
CA GLU A 295 9.28 9.93 -20.52
C GLU A 295 10.08 10.40 -19.30
N GLU A 296 10.51 11.67 -19.32
CA GLU A 296 11.14 12.29 -18.14
C GLU A 296 10.18 12.19 -16.93
N ASP A 297 10.73 11.89 -15.75
CA ASP A 297 10.03 11.66 -14.49
C ASP A 297 9.28 10.32 -14.37
N ASP A 298 9.27 9.47 -15.37
CA ASP A 298 8.74 8.11 -15.25
C ASP A 298 9.61 7.22 -14.36
N ILE A 299 9.01 6.16 -13.86
CA ILE A 299 9.70 5.11 -13.07
C ILE A 299 10.13 3.98 -14.01
N VAL A 300 11.37 3.56 -13.84
CA VAL A 300 11.96 2.42 -14.55
C VAL A 300 12.56 1.43 -13.58
N ARG A 301 12.58 0.15 -13.96
CA ARG A 301 13.28 -0.90 -13.25
C ARG A 301 14.78 -0.74 -13.45
N ILE A 302 15.53 -1.06 -12.41
CA ILE A 302 16.98 -1.09 -12.44
C ILE A 302 17.39 -2.56 -12.34
N CYS A 303 18.04 -3.06 -13.37
CA CYS A 303 18.38 -4.47 -13.49
C CYS A 303 19.89 -4.69 -13.62
N ALA A 304 20.38 -5.80 -13.06
CA ALA A 304 21.73 -6.31 -13.26
C ALA A 304 21.88 -6.86 -14.69
N PRO A 305 23.13 -7.19 -15.14
CA PRO A 305 23.38 -7.73 -16.48
C PRO A 305 22.68 -9.05 -16.78
N ASP A 306 22.39 -9.84 -15.78
CA ASP A 306 21.67 -11.11 -15.86
C ASP A 306 20.13 -10.96 -15.88
N GLY A 307 19.62 -9.72 -15.81
CA GLY A 307 18.21 -9.42 -15.76
C GLY A 307 17.61 -9.39 -14.35
N THR A 308 18.40 -9.70 -13.32
CA THR A 308 17.94 -9.61 -11.92
C THR A 308 17.57 -8.17 -11.61
N GLN A 309 16.36 -7.94 -11.13
CA GLN A 309 15.93 -6.63 -10.70
C GLN A 309 16.63 -6.25 -9.39
N LEU A 310 17.24 -5.08 -9.37
CA LEU A 310 17.93 -4.51 -8.20
C LEU A 310 17.07 -3.47 -7.48
N GLY A 311 16.06 -2.94 -8.15
CA GLY A 311 15.19 -1.91 -7.60
C GLY A 311 14.53 -1.07 -8.68
N VAL A 312 14.12 0.14 -8.33
CA VAL A 312 13.45 1.10 -9.22
C VAL A 312 14.01 2.50 -9.06
N GLY A 313 13.88 3.32 -10.12
CA GLY A 313 14.35 4.68 -10.10
C GLY A 313 13.55 5.60 -11.02
N LYS A 314 13.49 6.89 -10.64
CA LYS A 314 12.89 7.93 -11.47
C LYS A 314 13.92 8.47 -12.46
N VAL A 315 13.60 8.42 -13.75
CA VAL A 315 14.49 8.90 -14.80
C VAL A 315 14.44 10.42 -14.96
N SER A 316 15.56 10.99 -15.38
CA SER A 316 15.74 12.41 -15.60
C SER A 316 15.59 12.84 -17.07
N THR A 317 15.24 11.91 -17.96
CA THR A 317 15.08 12.15 -19.41
C THR A 317 14.26 11.02 -20.04
N ASP A 318 13.75 11.24 -21.24
CA ASP A 318 13.03 10.25 -22.05
C ASP A 318 13.92 9.12 -22.56
N SER A 319 13.31 7.98 -22.93
CA SER A 319 13.99 6.77 -23.39
C SER A 319 14.85 6.99 -24.64
N ALA A 320 14.40 7.81 -25.60
CA ALA A 320 15.13 8.09 -26.82
C ALA A 320 16.41 8.91 -26.56
N SER A 321 16.31 9.91 -25.67
CA SER A 321 17.44 10.71 -25.22
C SER A 321 18.42 9.89 -24.38
N ALA A 322 17.90 9.04 -23.49
CA ALA A 322 18.73 8.14 -22.69
C ALA A 322 19.54 7.16 -23.57
N ARG A 323 18.90 6.55 -24.60
CA ARG A 323 19.60 5.66 -25.56
C ARG A 323 20.73 6.37 -26.31
N ARG A 324 20.56 7.64 -26.68
CA ARG A 324 21.62 8.42 -27.33
C ARG A 324 22.82 8.74 -26.45
N GLN A 325 22.62 8.69 -25.13
CA GLN A 325 23.66 9.00 -24.15
C GLN A 325 24.38 7.74 -23.61
N LEU A 326 23.98 6.54 -24.02
CA LEU A 326 24.62 5.30 -23.58
C LEU A 326 26.13 5.34 -23.81
N GLY A 327 26.91 4.98 -22.78
CA GLY A 327 28.37 4.97 -22.83
C GLY A 327 29.05 6.34 -22.77
N VAL A 328 28.31 7.46 -22.78
CA VAL A 328 28.89 8.81 -22.73
C VAL A 328 29.38 9.11 -21.31
N LYS A 329 30.67 9.44 -21.19
CA LYS A 329 31.28 9.88 -19.93
C LYS A 329 30.97 11.36 -19.66
N GLY A 330 30.69 11.67 -18.39
CA GLY A 330 30.42 13.07 -17.97
C GLY A 330 29.01 13.56 -18.28
N ALA A 331 28.15 12.73 -18.86
CA ALA A 331 26.74 13.07 -19.04
C ALA A 331 25.99 13.11 -17.69
N ARG A 332 24.86 13.83 -17.67
CA ARG A 332 23.97 13.91 -16.50
C ARG A 332 23.48 12.50 -16.13
N ALA A 333 23.26 12.27 -14.84
CA ALA A 333 22.73 11.00 -14.36
C ALA A 333 21.36 10.71 -14.97
N LEU A 334 21.15 9.48 -15.43
CA LEU A 334 19.83 9.00 -15.87
C LEU A 334 18.89 8.82 -14.69
N VAL A 335 19.43 8.36 -13.54
CA VAL A 335 18.70 8.28 -12.27
C VAL A 335 19.60 8.85 -11.18
N HIS A 336 19.14 9.88 -10.51
CA HIS A 336 19.86 10.48 -9.38
C HIS A 336 19.67 9.62 -8.14
N TYR A 337 20.69 9.52 -7.26
CA TYR A 337 20.65 8.69 -6.05
C TYR A 337 19.49 9.03 -5.09
N ASP A 338 19.01 10.28 -5.08
CA ASP A 338 17.82 10.68 -4.30
C ASP A 338 16.52 10.08 -4.84
N TYR A 339 16.52 9.69 -6.09
CA TYR A 339 15.39 9.10 -6.82
C TYR A 339 15.64 7.64 -7.20
N LEU A 340 16.57 6.98 -6.51
CA LEU A 340 16.88 5.57 -6.64
C LEU A 340 16.50 4.84 -5.37
N TRP A 341 15.70 3.79 -5.51
CA TRP A 341 15.41 2.82 -4.45
C TRP A 341 15.90 1.45 -4.91
N LEU A 342 16.63 0.76 -4.03
CA LEU A 342 17.14 -0.59 -4.29
C LEU A 342 16.49 -1.53 -3.27
N GLU A 343 16.10 -2.71 -3.75
CA GLU A 343 15.69 -3.81 -2.90
C GLU A 343 16.92 -4.21 -2.05
N GLN A 344 16.75 -4.18 -0.74
CA GLN A 344 17.77 -4.75 0.12
C GLN A 344 17.67 -6.26 -0.05
N GLU A 345 18.71 -6.89 -0.58
CA GLU A 345 18.85 -8.33 -0.43
C GLU A 345 18.71 -8.66 1.06
N SER A 346 17.70 -9.45 1.37
CA SER A 346 17.67 -10.21 2.62
C SER A 346 18.89 -11.10 2.60
N THR A 347 19.99 -10.61 3.12
CA THR A 347 21.22 -11.40 3.26
C THR A 347 20.87 -12.54 4.20
N ALA A 348 20.54 -13.69 3.60
CA ALA A 348 20.64 -14.96 4.27
C ALA A 348 22.10 -15.09 4.77
N ARG A 349 22.27 -15.00 6.06
CA ARG A 349 23.39 -15.54 6.79
C ARG A 349 22.85 -16.43 7.88
#